data_b432efb16ce148e600d62ee7da3d187a
#
_entry.id   b432efb16ce148e600d62ee7da3d187a
#
_cell.length_a   1.000
_cell.length_b   1.000
_cell.length_c   1.000
_cell.angle_alpha   90.00
_cell.angle_beta   90.00
_cell.angle_gamma   90.00
#
_symmetry.space_group_name_H-M   'P 1'
#
loop_
_entity.id
_entity.type
_entity.pdbx_description
1 polymer ?
#
loop_
_entity_poly.entity_id
_entity_poly.type
_entity_poly.pdbx_seq_one_letter_code
_entity_poly.pdbx_strand_id
1 'polypeptide(L)'
;YLMGGNVIIADNIFAANGYDGAEAVNVKAGCTVDVAGNIMFSPNTNGLKLSSSGQSENRGQAKIQVYNNTILNAGWRRDGEKGGGIYVEKNALVNVINNLVVNCKFRAMTPNYTIPNNPDEGYASASVIDYNYYASGSQKSDIVYEEESGVAYAWQGYNYDHENYYTGVVDKNSIIATETDSKDPMFVNYGFNEVPLTDYVYDENWDFHVKAGSPVL
;
A
#
# COMPACT_ATOMS: atom_id res chain seq x y z
N TYR A 1 1.52 16.88 -2.31
CA TYR A 1 0.64 16.68 -3.46
C TYR A 1 1.43 16.89 -4.75
N LEU A 2 1.44 15.87 -5.62
CA LEU A 2 1.98 15.98 -6.96
C LEU A 2 0.83 16.17 -7.94
N MET A 3 0.83 17.25 -8.67
CA MET A 3 -0.23 17.59 -9.63
C MET A 3 0.36 18.03 -10.96
N GLY A 4 0.52 17.08 -11.86
CA GLY A 4 1.08 17.28 -13.19
C GLY A 4 2.62 17.25 -13.22
N GLY A 5 3.17 16.79 -14.33
CA GLY A 5 4.61 16.66 -14.56
C GLY A 5 5.15 15.24 -14.41
N ASN A 6 6.44 15.10 -14.67
CA ASN A 6 7.19 13.87 -14.52
C ASN A 6 8.02 13.94 -13.23
N VAL A 7 7.89 12.96 -12.36
CA VAL A 7 8.53 12.95 -11.04
C VAL A 7 9.10 11.57 -10.75
N ILE A 8 10.28 11.55 -10.18
CA ILE A 8 10.89 10.34 -9.61
C ILE A 8 11.01 10.55 -8.10
N ILE A 9 10.50 9.60 -7.34
CA ILE A 9 10.62 9.54 -5.88
C ILE A 9 11.34 8.23 -5.59
N ALA A 10 12.63 8.28 -5.36
CA ALA A 10 13.42 7.08 -5.20
C ALA A 10 14.38 7.16 -4.01
N ASP A 11 14.58 6.02 -3.35
CA ASP A 11 15.58 5.80 -2.31
C ASP A 11 15.44 6.78 -1.12
N ASN A 12 14.21 7.13 -0.76
CA ASN A 12 13.94 8.01 0.37
C ASN A 12 13.42 7.20 1.58
N ILE A 13 13.61 7.80 2.75
CA ILE A 13 12.99 7.35 3.99
C ILE A 13 11.91 8.37 4.38
N PHE A 14 10.68 7.90 4.43
CA PHE A 14 9.52 8.65 4.92
C PHE A 14 9.14 8.09 6.29
N ALA A 15 9.50 8.78 7.35
CA ALA A 15 9.20 8.34 8.69
C ALA A 15 8.14 9.21 9.35
N ALA A 16 7.14 8.57 9.94
CA ALA A 16 6.12 9.22 10.76
C ALA A 16 5.38 10.39 10.08
N ASN A 17 5.16 10.32 8.78
CA ASN A 17 4.50 11.40 8.05
C ASN A 17 3.08 11.66 8.55
N GLY A 18 2.76 12.94 8.67
CA GLY A 18 1.43 13.43 8.96
C GLY A 18 0.99 13.36 10.43
N TYR A 19 0.23 14.36 10.84
CA TYR A 19 -0.42 14.39 12.15
C TYR A 19 -1.91 14.05 12.03
N ASP A 20 -2.59 14.57 11.03
CA ASP A 20 -4.06 14.51 10.89
C ASP A 20 -4.53 13.93 9.53
N GLY A 21 -3.85 12.93 9.00
CA GLY A 21 -4.34 12.24 7.82
C GLY A 21 -3.52 12.50 6.56
N ALA A 22 -2.21 12.43 6.67
CA ALA A 22 -1.32 12.49 5.52
C ALA A 22 -0.75 11.12 5.16
N GLU A 23 -0.72 10.85 3.90
CA GLU A 23 0.02 9.76 3.28
C GLU A 23 1.51 10.12 3.23
N ALA A 24 2.40 9.11 3.12
CA ALA A 24 3.79 9.38 2.81
C ALA A 24 3.92 10.02 1.43
N VAL A 25 3.25 9.45 0.43
CA VAL A 25 3.16 10.03 -0.93
C VAL A 25 1.71 10.04 -1.40
N ASN A 26 1.28 11.17 -1.97
CA ASN A 26 -0.06 11.33 -2.55
C ASN A 26 0.08 11.87 -3.99
N VAL A 27 -0.19 11.00 -4.96
CA VAL A 27 -0.17 11.32 -6.39
C VAL A 27 -1.55 11.76 -6.85
N LYS A 28 -1.59 12.76 -7.70
CA LYS A 28 -2.82 13.35 -8.26
C LYS A 28 -2.81 13.34 -9.79
N ALA A 29 -3.92 13.79 -10.37
CA ALA A 29 -4.15 13.84 -11.81
C ALA A 29 -3.01 14.49 -12.60
N GLY A 30 -2.76 13.98 -13.80
CA GLY A 30 -1.80 14.52 -14.77
C GLY A 30 -0.33 14.27 -14.44
N CYS A 31 -0.03 13.48 -13.42
CA CYS A 31 1.34 13.11 -13.09
C CYS A 31 1.79 11.85 -13.80
N THR A 32 3.04 11.81 -14.23
CA THR A 32 3.76 10.58 -14.52
C THR A 32 4.82 10.40 -13.44
N VAL A 33 4.70 9.35 -12.64
CA VAL A 33 5.50 9.21 -11.41
C VAL A 33 6.10 7.82 -11.31
N ASP A 34 7.39 7.80 -10.97
CA ASP A 34 8.07 6.59 -10.50
C ASP A 34 8.31 6.72 -8.98
N VAL A 35 7.83 5.73 -8.23
CA VAL A 35 8.03 5.60 -6.78
C VAL A 35 8.79 4.31 -6.53
N ALA A 36 10.06 4.39 -6.21
CA ALA A 36 10.95 3.22 -6.20
C ALA A 36 11.92 3.19 -5.02
N GLY A 37 12.12 2.02 -4.43
CA GLY A 37 13.16 1.82 -3.41
C GLY A 37 12.96 2.61 -2.12
N ASN A 38 11.76 3.15 -1.87
CA ASN A 38 11.54 3.96 -0.68
C ASN A 38 11.16 3.10 0.53
N ILE A 39 11.52 3.58 1.71
CA ILE A 39 11.05 3.07 3.00
C ILE A 39 10.01 4.06 3.53
N MET A 40 8.82 3.55 3.85
CA MET A 40 7.72 4.33 4.43
C MET A 40 7.35 3.72 5.78
N PHE A 41 7.87 4.29 6.84
CA PHE A 41 7.66 3.82 8.21
C PHE A 41 6.61 4.65 8.93
N SER A 42 5.61 3.98 9.46
CA SER A 42 4.56 4.57 10.30
C SER A 42 3.90 5.83 9.69
N PRO A 43 3.48 5.82 8.40
CA PRO A 43 2.65 6.92 7.90
C PRO A 43 1.32 6.96 8.65
N ASN A 44 0.79 8.17 8.85
CA ASN A 44 -0.42 8.34 9.67
C ASN A 44 -1.69 7.78 9.02
N THR A 45 -1.73 7.75 7.71
CA THR A 45 -2.79 7.07 6.95
C THR A 45 -2.17 6.04 6.02
N ASN A 46 -2.14 6.27 4.72
CA ASN A 46 -1.58 5.34 3.79
C ASN A 46 -0.08 5.58 3.56
N GLY A 47 0.66 4.55 3.21
CA GLY A 47 1.98 4.73 2.63
C GLY A 47 1.86 5.49 1.32
N LEU A 48 1.09 4.96 0.39
CA LEU A 48 0.85 5.57 -0.92
C LEU A 48 -0.66 5.78 -1.16
N LYS A 49 -1.00 6.95 -1.69
CA LYS A 49 -2.28 7.21 -2.31
C LYS A 49 -2.08 7.59 -3.78
N LEU A 50 -2.57 6.75 -4.67
CA LEU A 50 -2.37 6.82 -6.10
C LEU A 50 -3.71 7.15 -6.75
N SER A 51 -3.85 8.35 -7.31
CA SER A 51 -5.15 8.83 -7.75
C SER A 51 -5.03 9.72 -8.98
N SER A 52 -6.01 9.65 -9.87
CA SER A 52 -6.20 10.68 -10.90
C SER A 52 -7.14 11.80 -10.44
N SER A 53 -7.48 11.87 -9.18
CA SER A 53 -8.27 13.00 -8.64
C SER A 53 -7.46 14.29 -8.60
N GLY A 54 -8.12 15.42 -8.76
CA GLY A 54 -7.50 16.73 -8.68
C GLY A 54 -8.47 17.85 -9.00
N GLN A 55 -8.10 19.08 -8.67
CA GLN A 55 -8.98 20.25 -8.83
C GLN A 55 -9.20 20.71 -10.28
N SER A 56 -8.67 20.06 -11.26
CA SER A 56 -8.96 20.36 -12.65
C SER A 56 -9.23 19.07 -13.43
N GLU A 57 -10.42 18.94 -13.90
CA GLU A 57 -10.89 17.86 -14.78
C GLU A 57 -10.08 17.72 -16.07
N ASN A 58 -9.20 18.66 -16.38
CA ASN A 58 -8.41 18.71 -17.59
C ASN A 58 -6.96 18.24 -17.45
N ARG A 59 -6.53 17.71 -16.30
CA ARG A 59 -5.13 17.30 -16.12
C ARG A 59 -4.80 15.91 -16.63
N GLY A 60 -5.82 15.13 -16.93
CA GLY A 60 -5.65 13.78 -17.45
C GLY A 60 -5.30 12.73 -16.40
N GLN A 61 -5.16 11.52 -16.88
CA GLN A 61 -4.89 10.33 -16.07
C GLN A 61 -3.49 10.38 -15.45
N ALA A 62 -3.40 10.01 -14.18
CA ALA A 62 -2.11 9.74 -13.54
C ALA A 62 -1.55 8.41 -14.07
N LYS A 63 -0.25 8.36 -14.35
CA LYS A 63 0.50 7.18 -14.78
C LYS A 63 1.61 6.93 -13.77
N ILE A 64 1.54 5.81 -13.06
CA ILE A 64 2.35 5.64 -11.86
C ILE A 64 3.00 4.27 -11.86
N GLN A 65 4.33 4.25 -11.72
CA GLN A 65 5.12 3.06 -11.48
C GLN A 65 5.49 3.01 -10.00
N VAL A 66 5.22 1.91 -9.33
CA VAL A 66 5.51 1.71 -7.91
C VAL A 66 6.22 0.38 -7.74
N TYR A 67 7.48 0.41 -7.38
CA TYR A 67 8.26 -0.82 -7.31
C TYR A 67 9.35 -0.78 -6.24
N ASN A 68 9.61 -1.94 -5.65
CA ASN A 68 10.66 -2.15 -4.66
C ASN A 68 10.55 -1.22 -3.42
N ASN A 69 9.34 -0.80 -3.05
CA ASN A 69 9.16 -0.02 -1.83
C ASN A 69 8.87 -0.94 -0.64
N THR A 70 9.26 -0.50 0.54
CA THR A 70 8.95 -1.13 1.82
C THR A 70 8.05 -0.19 2.62
N ILE A 71 6.84 -0.63 2.92
CA ILE A 71 5.82 0.14 3.65
C ILE A 71 5.49 -0.61 4.94
N LEU A 72 5.67 0.05 6.08
CA LEU A 72 5.51 -0.56 7.39
C LEU A 72 4.61 0.27 8.30
N ASN A 73 3.80 -0.41 9.10
CA ASN A 73 3.05 0.17 10.22
C ASN A 73 2.14 1.33 9.83
N ALA A 74 1.57 1.32 8.63
CA ALA A 74 0.69 2.40 8.18
C ALA A 74 -0.63 2.43 8.99
N GLY A 75 -1.04 3.63 9.42
CA GLY A 75 -2.35 3.90 10.03
C GLY A 75 -2.48 3.66 11.52
N TRP A 76 -1.49 3.09 12.21
CA TRP A 76 -1.62 2.73 13.64
C TRP A 76 -1.64 3.92 14.60
N ARG A 77 -1.12 5.06 14.18
CA ARG A 77 -1.16 6.30 14.99
C ARG A 77 -2.49 7.03 14.93
N ARG A 78 -3.43 6.51 14.17
CA ARG A 78 -4.73 7.14 13.97
C ARG A 78 -5.87 6.32 14.54
N ASP A 79 -6.89 6.98 15.07
CA ASP A 79 -8.14 6.37 15.44
C ASP A 79 -8.99 6.03 14.21
N GLY A 80 -9.78 4.95 14.31
CA GLY A 80 -10.68 4.51 13.26
C GLY A 80 -10.05 3.58 12.22
N GLU A 81 -10.85 3.23 11.22
CA GLU A 81 -10.55 2.24 10.18
C GLU A 81 -9.89 2.87 8.95
N LYS A 82 -8.92 3.74 9.15
CA LYS A 82 -8.20 4.40 8.06
C LYS A 82 -6.72 4.13 8.18
N GLY A 83 -6.11 3.88 7.04
CA GLY A 83 -4.67 3.72 6.95
C GLY A 83 -4.29 2.34 6.44
N GLY A 84 -3.64 2.35 5.34
CA GLY A 84 -3.18 1.14 4.66
C GLY A 84 -1.84 1.37 3.98
N GLY A 85 -1.36 0.33 3.33
CA GLY A 85 -0.13 0.43 2.57
C GLY A 85 -0.31 1.27 1.31
N ILE A 86 -1.00 0.72 0.34
CA ILE A 86 -1.18 1.34 -0.99
C ILE A 86 -2.68 1.45 -1.29
N TYR A 87 -3.12 2.64 -1.61
CA TYR A 87 -4.50 2.93 -2.01
C TYR A 87 -4.55 3.49 -3.43
N VAL A 88 -5.32 2.85 -4.31
CA VAL A 88 -5.45 3.22 -5.73
C VAL A 88 -6.89 3.56 -6.07
N GLU A 89 -7.12 4.71 -6.70
CA GLU A 89 -8.46 5.18 -7.03
C GLU A 89 -8.52 6.10 -8.25
N LYS A 90 -9.74 6.45 -8.66
CA LYS A 90 -10.00 7.54 -9.62
C LYS A 90 -9.26 7.37 -10.94
N ASN A 91 -9.44 6.21 -11.56
CA ASN A 91 -8.89 5.90 -12.88
C ASN A 91 -7.36 6.10 -13.00
N ALA A 92 -6.62 5.96 -11.91
CA ALA A 92 -5.17 5.96 -11.97
C ALA A 92 -4.67 4.74 -12.74
N LEU A 93 -3.78 4.94 -13.68
CA LEU A 93 -3.07 3.88 -14.37
C LEU A 93 -1.82 3.54 -13.59
N VAL A 94 -1.81 2.37 -12.97
CA VAL A 94 -0.72 1.98 -12.07
C VAL A 94 -0.04 0.69 -12.52
N ASN A 95 1.25 0.61 -12.24
CA ASN A 95 2.01 -0.61 -12.24
C ASN A 95 2.68 -0.74 -10.87
N VAL A 96 2.13 -1.63 -10.02
CA VAL A 96 2.54 -1.80 -8.62
C VAL A 96 3.12 -3.20 -8.47
N ILE A 97 4.44 -3.30 -8.43
CA ILE A 97 5.16 -4.58 -8.44
C ILE A 97 6.31 -4.62 -7.44
N ASN A 98 6.58 -5.81 -6.91
CA ASN A 98 7.71 -6.06 -6.01
C ASN A 98 7.75 -5.13 -4.78
N ASN A 99 6.60 -4.75 -4.24
CA ASN A 99 6.57 -3.99 -3.00
C ASN A 99 6.37 -4.90 -1.80
N LEU A 100 6.96 -4.52 -0.69
CA LEU A 100 6.81 -5.16 0.61
C LEU A 100 5.93 -4.25 1.48
N VAL A 101 4.74 -4.72 1.83
CA VAL A 101 3.75 -3.93 2.58
C VAL A 101 3.30 -4.72 3.79
N VAL A 102 3.69 -4.27 4.96
CA VAL A 102 3.53 -5.05 6.18
C VAL A 102 3.01 -4.25 7.35
N ASN A 103 2.30 -4.93 8.26
CA ASN A 103 1.79 -4.37 9.51
C ASN A 103 0.89 -3.13 9.32
N CYS A 104 0.16 -3.03 8.24
CA CYS A 104 -0.81 -1.95 8.07
C CYS A 104 -2.04 -2.19 8.95
N LYS A 105 -2.56 -1.11 9.56
CA LYS A 105 -3.70 -1.20 10.47
C LYS A 105 -4.97 -1.70 9.78
N PHE A 106 -5.22 -1.23 8.58
CA PHE A 106 -6.46 -1.51 7.88
C PHE A 106 -6.24 -2.46 6.71
N ARG A 107 -5.47 -2.08 5.69
CA ARG A 107 -5.23 -2.91 4.51
C ARG A 107 -3.86 -2.66 3.94
N ALA A 108 -3.17 -3.72 3.52
CA ALA A 108 -1.91 -3.55 2.82
C ALA A 108 -2.11 -2.94 1.43
N MET A 109 -3.12 -3.43 0.70
CA MET A 109 -3.49 -2.94 -0.62
C MET A 109 -5.00 -2.68 -0.67
N THR A 110 -5.36 -1.53 -1.20
CA THR A 110 -6.75 -1.19 -1.52
C THR A 110 -6.81 -0.68 -2.96
N PRO A 111 -6.94 -1.57 -3.92
CA PRO A 111 -7.30 -1.16 -5.26
C PRO A 111 -8.79 -0.81 -5.22
N ASN A 112 -9.11 0.47 -5.27
CA ASN A 112 -10.51 0.87 -5.30
C ASN A 112 -11.10 0.41 -6.64
N TYR A 113 -12.08 -0.47 -6.57
CA TYR A 113 -12.66 -1.05 -7.76
C TYR A 113 -13.64 -0.11 -8.43
N THR A 114 -13.80 -0.31 -9.70
CA THR A 114 -14.82 0.33 -10.49
C THR A 114 -16.18 -0.16 -10.04
N ILE A 115 -16.96 0.70 -9.42
CA ILE A 115 -18.37 0.43 -9.22
C ILE A 115 -18.98 0.33 -10.63
N PRO A 116 -19.79 -0.69 -10.95
CA PRO A 116 -20.31 -0.87 -12.30
C PRO A 116 -21.01 0.35 -12.90
N ASN A 117 -21.50 1.26 -12.07
CA ASN A 117 -22.17 2.49 -12.47
C ASN A 117 -21.24 3.73 -12.45
N ASN A 118 -19.99 3.59 -12.07
CA ASN A 118 -19.04 4.68 -12.04
C ASN A 118 -17.61 4.18 -12.34
N PRO A 119 -17.31 3.93 -13.62
CA PRO A 119 -16.03 3.36 -14.04
C PRO A 119 -14.81 4.25 -13.72
N ASP A 120 -15.01 5.52 -13.45
CA ASP A 120 -13.93 6.46 -13.16
C ASP A 120 -13.49 6.47 -11.69
N GLU A 121 -14.18 5.75 -10.82
CA GLU A 121 -13.84 5.71 -9.39
C GLU A 121 -12.71 4.72 -9.07
N GLY A 122 -12.63 3.61 -9.79
CA GLY A 122 -11.62 2.57 -9.60
C GLY A 122 -10.27 2.91 -10.24
N TYR A 123 -9.38 1.94 -10.23
CA TYR A 123 -8.14 2.04 -11.00
C TYR A 123 -8.38 1.78 -12.50
N ALA A 124 -7.48 2.25 -13.35
CA ALA A 124 -7.59 2.00 -14.79
C ALA A 124 -7.46 0.51 -15.11
N SER A 125 -8.28 0.00 -16.02
CA SER A 125 -8.34 -1.42 -16.39
C SER A 125 -7.03 -1.98 -16.97
N ALA A 126 -6.17 -1.13 -17.51
CA ALA A 126 -4.84 -1.52 -17.98
C ALA A 126 -3.76 -1.54 -16.89
N SER A 127 -4.13 -1.31 -15.63
CA SER A 127 -3.22 -1.36 -14.50
C SER A 127 -2.74 -2.79 -14.23
N VAL A 128 -1.52 -2.90 -13.71
CA VAL A 128 -0.93 -4.15 -13.22
C VAL A 128 -0.61 -3.97 -11.74
N ILE A 129 -1.14 -4.86 -10.90
CA ILE A 129 -0.81 -4.94 -9.48
C ILE A 129 -0.47 -6.41 -9.23
N ASP A 130 0.82 -6.72 -9.05
CA ASP A 130 1.26 -8.10 -8.91
C ASP A 130 2.66 -8.22 -8.30
N TYR A 131 3.05 -9.42 -7.93
CA TYR A 131 4.37 -9.74 -7.34
C TYR A 131 4.68 -8.93 -6.08
N ASN A 132 3.67 -8.54 -5.33
CA ASN A 132 3.84 -7.85 -4.06
C ASN A 132 3.81 -8.85 -2.89
N TYR A 133 4.35 -8.43 -1.76
CA TYR A 133 4.26 -9.17 -0.51
C TYR A 133 3.45 -8.37 0.51
N TYR A 134 2.40 -8.98 1.02
CA TYR A 134 1.52 -8.39 2.01
C TYR A 134 1.48 -9.26 3.26
N ALA A 135 1.84 -8.70 4.41
CA ALA A 135 1.84 -9.43 5.66
C ALA A 135 1.53 -8.56 6.87
N SER A 136 1.22 -9.20 7.96
CA SER A 136 1.18 -8.57 9.28
C SER A 136 1.91 -9.38 10.31
N GLY A 137 2.39 -8.70 11.34
CA GLY A 137 3.05 -9.32 12.47
C GLY A 137 2.09 -9.82 13.54
N SER A 138 2.66 -10.40 14.58
CA SER A 138 1.94 -10.91 15.76
C SER A 138 1.24 -9.83 16.59
N GLN A 139 1.62 -8.57 16.42
CA GLN A 139 1.03 -7.43 17.12
C GLN A 139 -0.24 -6.87 16.45
N LYS A 140 -0.72 -7.49 15.39
CA LYS A 140 -1.97 -7.06 14.75
C LYS A 140 -3.08 -6.94 15.79
N SER A 141 -3.93 -5.93 15.64
CA SER A 141 -5.23 -5.97 16.28
C SER A 141 -6.08 -7.03 15.59
N ASP A 142 -6.99 -7.65 16.32
CA ASP A 142 -8.04 -8.49 15.77
C ASP A 142 -8.99 -7.63 14.94
N ILE A 143 -8.53 -7.22 13.78
CA ILE A 143 -9.37 -6.54 12.81
C ILE A 143 -10.31 -7.61 12.27
N VAL A 144 -11.52 -7.47 12.71
CA VAL A 144 -12.63 -8.36 12.41
C VAL A 144 -12.84 -8.42 10.90
N TYR A 145 -12.95 -9.63 10.41
CA TYR A 145 -13.50 -9.91 9.11
C TYR A 145 -14.91 -9.34 9.01
N GLU A 146 -15.11 -8.38 8.14
CA GLU A 146 -16.45 -8.09 7.69
C GLU A 146 -16.80 -9.01 6.51
N GLU A 147 -17.47 -10.09 6.79
CA GLU A 147 -18.04 -10.99 5.79
C GLU A 147 -19.24 -10.40 5.04
N GLU A 148 -19.72 -9.22 5.41
CA GLU A 148 -21.00 -8.69 4.95
C GLU A 148 -21.08 -8.38 3.47
N SER A 149 -19.96 -8.34 2.74
CA SER A 149 -19.98 -8.01 1.31
C SER A 149 -19.62 -9.16 0.38
N GLY A 150 -19.36 -10.36 0.90
CA GLY A 150 -18.80 -11.46 0.10
C GLY A 150 -17.39 -11.21 -0.40
N VAL A 151 -16.77 -10.15 0.06
CA VAL A 151 -15.40 -9.75 -0.29
C VAL A 151 -14.48 -10.39 0.72
N ALA A 152 -13.60 -11.25 0.28
CA ALA A 152 -12.54 -11.79 1.11
C ALA A 152 -11.59 -10.68 1.51
N TYR A 153 -11.74 -10.19 2.71
CA TYR A 153 -10.67 -9.45 3.34
C TYR A 153 -9.61 -10.45 3.78
N ALA A 154 -8.51 -10.52 3.08
CA ALA A 154 -7.32 -10.84 3.81
C ALA A 154 -7.17 -9.69 4.81
N TRP A 155 -7.52 -9.95 6.08
CA TRP A 155 -7.35 -8.99 7.16
C TRP A 155 -6.01 -8.31 6.96
N GLN A 156 -5.94 -7.07 6.77
CA GLN A 156 -4.80 -6.30 6.28
C GLN A 156 -4.35 -6.52 4.83
N GLY A 157 -4.87 -7.48 4.14
CA GLY A 157 -4.40 -7.69 2.82
C GLY A 157 -5.31 -7.04 1.83
N TYR A 158 -6.42 -7.57 1.72
CA TYR A 158 -7.13 -7.47 0.49
C TYR A 158 -8.59 -7.22 0.71
N ASN A 159 -9.10 -6.27 0.03
CA ASN A 159 -10.51 -6.01 -0.01
C ASN A 159 -10.95 -5.88 -1.45
N TYR A 160 -11.16 -7.00 -2.13
CA TYR A 160 -11.86 -6.94 -3.39
C TYR A 160 -12.33 -8.30 -3.87
N ASP A 161 -13.42 -8.29 -4.58
CA ASP A 161 -13.90 -9.39 -5.39
C ASP A 161 -13.35 -9.22 -6.80
N HIS A 162 -12.15 -9.75 -7.01
CA HIS A 162 -11.44 -9.55 -8.28
C HIS A 162 -12.08 -10.28 -9.45
N GLU A 163 -12.79 -11.34 -9.19
CA GLU A 163 -13.42 -12.13 -10.27
C GLU A 163 -14.53 -11.36 -10.95
N ASN A 164 -15.22 -10.50 -10.20
CA ASN A 164 -16.39 -9.78 -10.71
C ASN A 164 -16.09 -8.36 -11.19
N TYR A 165 -15.02 -7.74 -10.69
CA TYR A 165 -14.83 -6.30 -10.88
C TYR A 165 -13.54 -5.90 -11.58
N TYR A 166 -12.57 -6.78 -11.72
CA TYR A 166 -11.26 -6.41 -12.22
C TYR A 166 -10.91 -7.08 -13.55
N THR A 167 -10.61 -6.25 -14.53
CA THR A 167 -10.20 -6.70 -15.85
C THR A 167 -8.68 -6.74 -16.04
N GLY A 168 -7.94 -6.12 -15.12
CA GLY A 168 -6.49 -6.08 -15.13
C GLY A 168 -5.84 -7.28 -14.43
N VAL A 169 -4.52 -7.28 -14.37
CA VAL A 169 -3.76 -8.24 -13.57
C VAL A 169 -3.64 -7.70 -12.16
N VAL A 170 -4.25 -8.39 -11.21
CA VAL A 170 -4.22 -8.01 -9.80
C VAL A 170 -3.83 -9.21 -8.96
N ASP A 171 -2.66 -9.10 -8.33
CA ASP A 171 -2.09 -10.00 -7.32
C ASP A 171 -2.18 -11.52 -7.57
N LYS A 172 -2.05 -11.94 -8.82
CA LYS A 172 -2.02 -13.36 -9.15
C LYS A 172 -0.79 -14.07 -8.61
N ASN A 173 0.32 -13.35 -8.58
CA ASN A 173 1.62 -13.88 -8.14
C ASN A 173 2.11 -13.19 -6.86
N SER A 174 1.29 -12.36 -6.26
CA SER A 174 1.60 -11.74 -4.97
C SER A 174 1.47 -12.74 -3.83
N ILE A 175 2.26 -12.54 -2.79
CA ILE A 175 2.16 -13.33 -1.56
C ILE A 175 1.31 -12.55 -0.56
N ILE A 176 0.17 -13.10 -0.22
CA ILE A 176 -0.75 -12.53 0.78
C ILE A 176 -0.67 -13.41 2.01
N ALA A 177 -0.04 -12.91 3.06
CA ALA A 177 0.07 -13.63 4.31
C ALA A 177 -1.21 -13.43 5.13
N THR A 178 -2.01 -14.48 5.20
CA THR A 178 -3.25 -14.51 5.97
C THR A 178 -3.05 -14.90 7.43
N GLU A 179 -1.91 -15.47 7.78
CA GLU A 179 -1.56 -15.93 9.12
C GLU A 179 -0.37 -15.15 9.66
N THR A 180 -0.42 -14.81 10.95
CA THR A 180 0.51 -13.90 11.62
C THR A 180 1.90 -14.43 11.83
N ASP A 181 2.00 -15.69 12.05
CA ASP A 181 3.21 -16.30 12.63
C ASP A 181 4.14 -16.89 11.59
N SER A 182 3.72 -17.01 10.36
CA SER A 182 4.48 -17.72 9.34
C SER A 182 5.15 -16.85 8.30
N LYS A 183 4.98 -15.54 8.36
CA LYS A 183 5.30 -14.65 7.23
C LYS A 183 6.07 -13.40 7.60
N ASP A 184 6.92 -13.50 8.61
CA ASP A 184 7.93 -12.47 8.88
C ASP A 184 8.80 -12.28 7.63
N PRO A 185 8.95 -11.06 7.12
CA PRO A 185 9.87 -10.77 6.02
C PRO A 185 11.32 -11.12 6.32
N MET A 186 11.65 -11.37 7.58
CA MET A 186 13.01 -11.69 8.05
C MET A 186 13.99 -10.58 7.72
N PHE A 187 13.68 -9.36 8.12
CA PHE A 187 14.60 -8.23 7.97
C PHE A 187 15.94 -8.46 8.66
N VAL A 188 17.00 -7.90 8.11
CA VAL A 188 18.36 -8.02 8.66
C VAL A 188 18.45 -7.41 10.05
N ASN A 189 17.92 -6.20 10.22
CA ASN A 189 17.91 -5.51 11.50
C ASN A 189 16.61 -4.69 11.71
N TYR A 190 15.50 -5.40 11.91
CA TYR A 190 14.23 -4.81 12.32
C TYR A 190 13.38 -5.88 13.01
N GLY A 191 12.97 -5.61 14.21
CA GLY A 191 12.11 -6.51 14.99
C GLY A 191 10.66 -6.50 14.52
N PHE A 192 10.35 -7.20 13.45
CA PHE A 192 9.04 -7.20 12.80
C PHE A 192 7.87 -7.44 13.74
N ASN A 193 8.03 -8.35 14.70
CA ASN A 193 7.04 -8.67 15.71
C ASN A 193 7.28 -7.97 17.05
N GLU A 194 8.37 -7.24 17.20
CA GLU A 194 8.85 -6.68 18.47
C GLU A 194 8.65 -5.16 18.54
N VAL A 195 8.85 -4.47 17.42
CA VAL A 195 8.65 -3.01 17.34
C VAL A 195 7.16 -2.69 17.46
N PRO A 196 6.74 -1.87 18.43
CA PRO A 196 5.34 -1.52 18.60
C PRO A 196 4.74 -0.90 17.33
N LEU A 197 3.56 -1.36 16.92
CA LEU A 197 2.90 -0.89 15.69
C LEU A 197 2.58 0.62 15.73
N THR A 198 2.42 1.18 16.93
CA THR A 198 2.20 2.62 17.15
C THR A 198 3.47 3.42 17.23
N ASP A 199 4.64 2.76 17.17
CA ASP A 199 5.91 3.47 17.19
C ASP A 199 6.07 4.33 15.93
N TYR A 200 6.59 5.52 16.13
CA TYR A 200 6.82 6.50 15.07
C TYR A 200 8.26 7.04 15.06
N VAL A 201 9.08 6.57 15.97
CA VAL A 201 10.50 6.94 16.02
C VAL A 201 11.26 6.00 15.10
N TYR A 202 11.80 6.54 14.04
CA TYR A 202 12.63 5.79 13.12
C TYR A 202 14.03 5.63 13.69
N ASP A 203 14.53 4.40 13.73
CA ASP A 203 15.92 4.12 14.10
C ASP A 203 16.75 3.97 12.82
N GLU A 204 17.73 4.82 12.65
CA GLU A 204 18.64 4.80 11.48
C GLU A 204 19.54 3.56 11.39
N ASN A 205 19.61 2.76 12.45
CA ASN A 205 20.29 1.46 12.45
C ASN A 205 19.41 0.34 11.88
N TRP A 206 18.12 0.56 11.65
CA TRP A 206 17.29 -0.47 11.03
C TRP A 206 17.73 -0.76 9.60
N ASP A 207 17.75 -2.05 9.30
CA ASP A 207 18.05 -2.58 7.98
C ASP A 207 16.89 -3.45 7.51
N PHE A 208 16.18 -2.96 6.51
CA PHE A 208 15.03 -3.62 5.90
C PHE A 208 15.39 -4.53 4.74
N HIS A 209 16.66 -4.78 4.47
CA HIS A 209 17.02 -5.89 3.60
C HIS A 209 16.54 -7.21 4.23
N VAL A 210 16.21 -8.17 3.39
CA VAL A 210 15.73 -9.46 3.86
C VAL A 210 16.85 -10.50 3.90
N LYS A 211 16.83 -11.35 4.92
CA LYS A 211 17.79 -12.45 5.09
C LYS A 211 17.55 -13.55 4.06
N ALA A 212 18.56 -14.36 3.82
CA ALA A 212 18.41 -15.60 3.05
C ALA A 212 17.35 -16.52 3.68
N GLY A 213 16.47 -17.06 2.87
CA GLY A 213 15.32 -17.86 3.31
C GLY A 213 14.08 -17.04 3.66
N SER A 214 14.10 -15.74 3.46
CA SER A 214 12.92 -14.91 3.55
C SER A 214 11.82 -15.39 2.59
N PRO A 215 10.56 -15.35 3.00
CA PRO A 215 9.44 -15.65 2.11
C PRO A 215 9.25 -14.59 1.00
N VAL A 216 10.00 -13.50 1.05
CA VAL A 216 9.95 -12.41 0.07
C VAL A 216 10.85 -12.67 -1.14
N LEU A 217 11.81 -13.61 -1.03
CA LEU A 217 12.81 -13.93 -2.06
C LEU A 217 12.31 -14.97 -3.06
#